data_456a97a754ec87c203372cc5c983e088
#
_entry.id   456a97a754ec87c203372cc5c983e088
#
_cell.length_a   1.000
_cell.length_b   1.000
_cell.length_c   1.000
_cell.angle_alpha   90.00
_cell.angle_beta   90.00
_cell.angle_gamma   90.00
#
_symmetry.space_group_name_H-M   'P 1'
#
loop_
_entity.id
_entity.type
_entity.pdbx_description
1 polymer ?
#
loop_
_entity_poly.entity_id
_entity_poly.type
_entity_poly.pdbx_seq_one_letter_code
_entity_poly.pdbx_strand_id
1 'polypeptide(L)'
;MCIRDSASPMPQVIEERPYSYVFKWNSLEDAAFLSTLLQNKVKVRYAQKSFTTSTSTFPPGSLVITRADNKHLKTTFDEAIQSAAFQHGRTLSTTTTGFMNAGVDFGSGNIDLITQPNILAVYGDGVRSNSYGQVWHYFENTIEYPFTAITKSQLSSIDLSDYNTLVITDGSYNIDSKIIDWIRAGGKLVAIGSANSSLSDSAFKLKRKETAKSSTGSDLKSRVKKYGDQESSYITNSTPGAIFGLTIDETHPLAYGIDDSYFSIKTNTTSYEVSDDLWNVGYIDEAPLSMGFVGVKAKKKINASVVLATQSLGQGQVVYFIDNPLYRSFWDSGKFLMSNALFMVE
;
A
#
# COMPACT_ATOMS: atom_id res chain seq x y z
N MET A 1 26.05 -3.47 19.36
CA MET A 1 25.04 -2.43 19.63
C MET A 1 25.57 -1.15 19.02
N CYS A 2 25.15 -0.84 17.77
CA CYS A 2 25.55 0.41 17.12
C CYS A 2 24.57 1.48 17.57
N ILE A 3 25.02 2.34 18.46
CA ILE A 3 24.34 3.59 18.76
C ILE A 3 24.55 4.45 17.52
N ARG A 4 23.54 4.62 16.66
CA ARG A 4 23.53 5.72 15.71
C ARG A 4 23.30 6.99 16.54
N ASP A 5 24.35 7.74 16.75
CA ASP A 5 24.23 9.17 17.07
C ASP A 5 23.60 9.84 15.85
N SER A 6 22.27 9.81 15.77
CA SER A 6 21.58 10.69 14.85
C SER A 6 21.79 12.10 15.38
N ALA A 7 22.59 12.88 14.64
CA ALA A 7 22.68 14.32 14.90
C ALA A 7 21.24 14.85 14.94
N SER A 8 20.88 15.49 16.05
CA SER A 8 19.57 16.15 16.16
C SER A 8 19.44 17.10 14.97
N PRO A 9 18.38 17.03 14.17
CA PRO A 9 18.21 17.96 13.05
C PRO A 9 18.25 19.38 13.59
N MET A 10 19.10 20.23 12.99
CA MET A 10 19.10 21.65 13.36
C MET A 10 17.81 22.29 12.86
N PRO A 11 17.24 23.23 13.64
CA PRO A 11 16.07 23.98 13.17
C PRO A 11 16.38 24.63 11.82
N GLN A 12 15.58 24.35 10.82
CA GLN A 12 15.74 24.97 9.52
C GLN A 12 15.26 26.42 9.59
N VAL A 13 16.10 27.37 9.20
CA VAL A 13 15.67 28.76 9.04
C VAL A 13 14.77 28.85 7.82
N ILE A 14 13.50 29.12 8.01
CA ILE A 14 12.50 29.23 6.96
C ILE A 14 12.14 30.69 6.78
N GLU A 15 11.98 31.11 5.51
CA GLU A 15 11.52 32.47 5.18
C GLU A 15 10.22 32.81 5.93
N GLU A 16 10.09 34.08 6.32
CA GLU A 16 8.86 34.55 6.93
C GLU A 16 7.67 34.38 5.97
N ARG A 17 6.68 33.53 6.36
CA ARG A 17 5.39 33.33 5.70
C ARG A 17 5.49 32.85 4.23
N PRO A 18 6.06 31.66 3.96
CA PRO A 18 6.08 31.11 2.61
C PRO A 18 4.66 30.89 2.08
N TYR A 19 4.49 30.88 0.74
CA TYR A 19 3.24 30.53 0.07
C TYR A 19 2.84 29.08 0.34
N SER A 20 3.83 28.18 0.25
CA SER A 20 3.64 26.76 0.56
C SER A 20 4.92 26.12 1.09
N TYR A 21 4.72 24.97 1.73
CA TYR A 21 5.76 24.00 2.04
C TYR A 21 5.66 22.81 1.09
N VAL A 22 6.80 22.30 0.64
CA VAL A 22 6.87 21.18 -0.29
C VAL A 22 7.92 20.20 0.18
N PHE A 23 7.67 18.90 0.05
CA PHE A 23 8.66 17.88 0.33
C PHE A 23 8.44 16.63 -0.54
N LYS A 24 9.50 15.86 -0.73
CA LYS A 24 9.47 14.63 -1.50
C LYS A 24 8.75 13.54 -0.69
N TRP A 25 8.17 12.59 -1.40
CA TRP A 25 7.53 11.41 -0.84
C TRP A 25 8.33 10.18 -1.24
N ASN A 26 9.23 9.69 -0.36
CA ASN A 26 10.14 8.59 -0.70
C ASN A 26 10.62 7.77 0.51
N SER A 27 10.03 7.97 1.69
CA SER A 27 10.44 7.24 2.89
C SER A 27 9.31 7.02 3.89
N LEU A 28 9.50 6.11 4.83
CA LEU A 28 8.55 5.88 5.92
C LEU A 28 8.46 7.06 6.89
N GLU A 29 9.55 7.80 7.04
CA GLU A 29 9.57 9.02 7.84
C GLU A 29 8.69 10.11 7.21
N ASP A 30 8.58 10.15 5.87
CA ASP A 30 7.64 11.04 5.19
C ASP A 30 6.19 10.61 5.45
N ALA A 31 5.93 9.30 5.54
CA ALA A 31 4.60 8.79 5.89
C ALA A 31 4.23 9.12 7.35
N ALA A 32 5.16 8.98 8.30
CA ALA A 32 4.95 9.36 9.68
C ALA A 32 4.77 10.88 9.84
N PHE A 33 5.53 11.66 9.10
CA PHE A 33 5.36 13.11 9.04
C PHE A 33 3.97 13.49 8.50
N LEU A 34 3.54 12.91 7.38
CA LEU A 34 2.19 13.12 6.83
C LEU A 34 1.12 12.74 7.86
N SER A 35 1.28 11.61 8.54
CA SER A 35 0.39 11.16 9.61
C SER A 35 0.20 12.24 10.69
N THR A 36 1.30 12.80 11.17
CA THR A 36 1.29 13.89 12.18
C THR A 36 0.59 15.14 11.64
N LEU A 37 0.82 15.52 10.39
CA LEU A 37 0.16 16.66 9.76
C LEU A 37 -1.35 16.47 9.69
N LEU A 38 -1.81 15.31 9.22
CA LEU A 38 -3.25 15.00 9.08
C LEU A 38 -3.95 14.97 10.44
N GLN A 39 -3.31 14.42 11.48
CA GLN A 39 -3.83 14.43 12.86
C GLN A 39 -3.94 15.86 13.42
N ASN A 40 -3.02 16.74 13.05
CA ASN A 40 -3.06 18.17 13.36
C ASN A 40 -4.00 18.97 12.44
N LYS A 41 -4.84 18.27 11.64
CA LYS A 41 -5.81 18.87 10.72
C LYS A 41 -5.17 19.76 9.66
N VAL A 42 -3.91 19.53 9.33
CA VAL A 42 -3.25 20.18 8.20
C VAL A 42 -3.75 19.52 6.91
N LYS A 43 -4.27 20.33 6.00
CA LYS A 43 -4.64 19.89 4.66
C LYS A 43 -3.38 19.79 3.81
N VAL A 44 -3.12 18.62 3.28
CA VAL A 44 -1.96 18.29 2.46
C VAL A 44 -2.43 17.84 1.10
N ARG A 45 -1.77 18.30 0.04
CA ARG A 45 -1.98 17.84 -1.33
C ARG A 45 -0.80 16.98 -1.78
N TYR A 46 -1.00 16.18 -2.80
CA TYR A 46 0.07 15.46 -3.48
C TYR A 46 0.06 15.75 -4.98
N ALA A 47 1.23 15.68 -5.60
CA ALA A 47 1.39 15.91 -7.02
C ALA A 47 1.32 14.59 -7.79
N GLN A 48 0.44 14.49 -8.79
CA GLN A 48 0.38 13.34 -9.70
C GLN A 48 1.46 13.37 -10.77
N LYS A 49 2.04 14.54 -11.01
CA LYS A 49 3.12 14.76 -11.99
C LYS A 49 4.24 15.55 -11.36
N SER A 50 5.44 15.39 -11.90
CA SER A 50 6.60 16.14 -11.45
C SER A 50 6.45 17.64 -11.68
N PHE A 51 7.07 18.41 -10.80
CA PHE A 51 7.20 19.86 -10.93
C PHE A 51 8.56 20.33 -10.43
N THR A 52 8.98 21.51 -10.89
CA THR A 52 10.28 22.10 -10.55
C THR A 52 10.05 23.50 -9.98
N THR A 53 10.53 23.71 -8.75
CA THR A 53 10.63 25.04 -8.13
C THR A 53 11.92 25.74 -8.56
N SER A 54 12.20 26.91 -8.04
CA SER A 54 13.48 27.60 -8.29
C SER A 54 14.70 26.83 -7.77
N THR A 55 14.53 25.91 -6.84
CA THR A 55 15.63 25.23 -6.12
C THR A 55 15.72 23.74 -6.37
N SER A 56 14.61 23.07 -6.68
CA SER A 56 14.56 21.61 -6.72
C SER A 56 13.45 21.08 -7.62
N THR A 57 13.63 19.85 -8.11
CA THR A 57 12.61 19.08 -8.82
C THR A 57 11.96 18.08 -7.85
N PHE A 58 10.66 17.99 -7.93
CA PHE A 58 9.79 17.14 -7.11
C PHE A 58 9.10 16.10 -7.99
N PRO A 59 9.28 14.79 -7.72
CA PRO A 59 8.65 13.72 -8.49
C PRO A 59 7.17 13.57 -8.15
N PRO A 60 6.40 12.73 -8.90
CA PRO A 60 5.05 12.33 -8.51
C PRO A 60 5.02 11.80 -7.07
N GLY A 61 3.91 12.01 -6.38
CA GLY A 61 3.77 11.72 -4.95
C GLY A 61 4.25 12.83 -4.02
N SER A 62 5.06 13.79 -4.50
CA SER A 62 5.55 14.89 -3.64
C SER A 62 4.39 15.68 -3.03
N LEU A 63 4.55 16.03 -1.75
CA LEU A 63 3.51 16.66 -0.97
C LEU A 63 3.62 18.19 -1.01
N VAL A 64 2.46 18.83 -1.06
CA VAL A 64 2.31 20.29 -1.15
C VAL A 64 1.35 20.76 -0.07
N ILE A 65 1.81 21.68 0.78
CA ILE A 65 1.01 22.24 1.87
C ILE A 65 0.88 23.73 1.65
N THR A 66 -0.27 24.15 1.11
CA THR A 66 -0.50 25.57 0.82
C THR A 66 -1.11 26.27 2.03
N ARG A 67 -0.73 27.51 2.24
CA ARG A 67 -1.35 28.37 3.24
C ARG A 67 -2.83 28.63 2.93
N ALA A 68 -3.18 28.68 1.66
CA ALA A 68 -4.52 28.94 1.20
C ALA A 68 -5.53 27.85 1.64
N ASP A 69 -5.13 26.57 1.59
CA ASP A 69 -5.95 25.45 2.05
C ASP A 69 -6.07 25.39 3.58
N ASN A 70 -5.10 25.97 4.29
CA ASN A 70 -4.92 25.86 5.73
C ASN A 70 -5.26 27.16 6.50
N LYS A 71 -6.13 28.02 5.97
CA LYS A 71 -6.56 29.28 6.61
C LYS A 71 -7.14 29.09 8.01
N HIS A 72 -7.72 27.92 8.30
CA HIS A 72 -8.28 27.58 9.62
C HIS A 72 -7.23 27.49 10.71
N LEU A 73 -5.96 27.20 10.39
CA LEU A 73 -4.84 27.14 11.35
C LEU A 73 -4.31 28.54 11.74
N LYS A 74 -4.67 29.58 10.97
CA LYS A 74 -4.27 30.98 11.26
C LYS A 74 -2.76 31.14 11.54
N THR A 75 -2.40 31.58 12.75
CA THR A 75 -1.02 31.83 13.19
C THR A 75 -0.24 30.57 13.51
N THR A 76 -0.90 29.43 13.79
CA THR A 76 -0.23 28.16 14.14
C THR A 76 0.18 27.33 12.91
N PHE A 77 -0.13 27.80 11.69
CA PHE A 77 0.16 27.07 10.45
C PHE A 77 1.64 26.70 10.30
N ASP A 78 2.51 27.69 10.43
CA ASP A 78 3.96 27.49 10.26
C ASP A 78 4.53 26.62 11.38
N GLU A 79 4.13 26.89 12.62
CA GLU A 79 4.56 26.13 13.79
C GLU A 79 4.16 24.66 13.71
N ALA A 80 2.94 24.35 13.29
CA ALA A 80 2.46 22.97 13.15
C ALA A 80 3.30 22.17 12.14
N ILE A 81 3.65 22.78 10.99
CA ILE A 81 4.43 22.10 9.94
C ILE A 81 5.89 21.95 10.36
N GLN A 82 6.50 23.02 10.89
CA GLN A 82 7.90 23.03 11.29
C GLN A 82 8.16 22.10 12.48
N SER A 83 7.25 22.07 13.47
CA SER A 83 7.32 21.17 14.61
C SER A 83 7.23 19.71 14.17
N ALA A 84 6.28 19.38 13.30
CA ALA A 84 6.16 18.03 12.74
C ALA A 84 7.41 17.64 11.91
N ALA A 85 7.92 18.55 11.08
CA ALA A 85 9.14 18.31 10.31
C ALA A 85 10.36 18.06 11.21
N PHE A 86 10.49 18.84 12.28
CA PHE A 86 11.54 18.64 13.27
C PHE A 86 11.42 17.28 13.97
N GLN A 87 10.20 16.93 14.42
CA GLN A 87 9.93 15.66 15.09
C GLN A 87 10.35 14.44 14.24
N HIS A 88 10.10 14.50 12.93
CA HIS A 88 10.38 13.40 12.02
C HIS A 88 11.70 13.57 11.23
N GLY A 89 12.51 14.59 11.57
CA GLY A 89 13.78 14.85 10.89
C GLY A 89 13.64 15.16 9.40
N ARG A 90 12.55 15.84 9.00
CA ARG A 90 12.26 16.17 7.60
C ARG A 90 12.72 17.56 7.22
N THR A 91 13.30 17.66 6.03
CA THR A 91 13.68 18.94 5.44
C THR A 91 12.57 19.45 4.55
N LEU A 92 12.08 20.64 4.84
CA LEU A 92 11.04 21.32 4.07
C LEU A 92 11.65 22.26 3.04
N SER A 93 11.12 22.22 1.82
CA SER A 93 11.34 23.26 0.83
C SER A 93 10.18 24.25 0.89
N THR A 94 10.45 25.53 0.65
CA THR A 94 9.43 26.57 0.62
C THR A 94 9.27 27.15 -0.77
N THR A 95 8.08 27.69 -1.07
CA THR A 95 7.87 28.49 -2.28
C THR A 95 7.21 29.81 -1.93
N THR A 96 7.48 30.84 -2.73
CA THR A 96 6.85 32.18 -2.62
C THR A 96 5.62 32.31 -3.50
N THR A 97 5.41 31.36 -4.42
CA THR A 97 4.32 31.36 -5.41
C THR A 97 3.79 29.95 -5.66
N GLY A 98 2.60 29.86 -6.26
CA GLY A 98 2.03 28.60 -6.75
C GLY A 98 2.37 28.29 -8.21
N PHE A 99 3.12 29.18 -8.90
CA PHE A 99 3.60 28.95 -10.26
C PHE A 99 4.97 28.27 -10.24
N MET A 100 5.11 27.21 -11.01
CA MET A 100 6.32 26.39 -11.04
C MET A 100 7.20 26.77 -12.24
N ASN A 101 8.51 26.55 -12.11
CA ASN A 101 9.45 26.82 -13.22
C ASN A 101 9.28 25.81 -14.37
N ALA A 102 8.83 24.59 -14.04
CA ALA A 102 8.46 23.55 -15.00
C ALA A 102 7.52 22.54 -14.37
N GLY A 103 6.76 21.82 -15.20
CA GLY A 103 5.80 20.81 -14.74
C GLY A 103 4.45 21.43 -14.39
N VAL A 104 3.82 20.95 -13.31
CA VAL A 104 2.47 21.35 -12.94
C VAL A 104 2.46 22.42 -11.85
N ASP A 105 1.63 23.44 -12.01
CA ASP A 105 1.39 24.47 -11.00
C ASP A 105 0.46 23.96 -9.90
N PHE A 106 0.52 24.55 -8.69
CA PHE A 106 -0.27 24.12 -7.54
C PHE A 106 -1.78 24.32 -7.69
N GLY A 107 -2.21 25.12 -8.65
CA GLY A 107 -3.63 25.26 -9.04
C GLY A 107 -4.09 24.25 -10.10
N SER A 108 -3.22 23.36 -10.56
CA SER A 108 -3.53 22.36 -11.58
C SER A 108 -4.40 21.24 -11.01
N GLY A 109 -5.26 20.63 -11.87
CA GLY A 109 -5.99 19.39 -11.56
C GLY A 109 -5.11 18.15 -11.41
N ASN A 110 -3.78 18.27 -11.45
CA ASN A 110 -2.83 17.20 -11.13
C ASN A 110 -2.21 17.35 -9.71
N ILE A 111 -2.80 18.21 -8.88
CA ILE A 111 -2.40 18.43 -7.48
C ILE A 111 -3.64 18.18 -6.61
N ASP A 112 -3.78 16.95 -6.13
CA ASP A 112 -4.97 16.49 -5.42
C ASP A 112 -4.85 16.66 -3.90
N LEU A 113 -5.99 16.88 -3.24
CA LEU A 113 -6.04 16.95 -1.78
C LEU A 113 -6.08 15.53 -1.22
N ILE A 114 -5.18 15.22 -0.29
CA ILE A 114 -5.22 13.93 0.42
C ILE A 114 -6.46 13.89 1.32
N THR A 115 -7.31 12.90 1.08
CA THR A 115 -8.43 12.59 1.97
C THR A 115 -7.91 11.93 3.25
N GLN A 116 -8.22 12.52 4.41
CA GLN A 116 -7.81 11.95 5.69
C GLN A 116 -8.43 10.56 5.89
N PRO A 117 -7.64 9.46 6.00
CA PRO A 117 -8.18 8.14 6.21
C PRO A 117 -8.81 7.97 7.60
N ASN A 118 -10.08 7.51 7.63
CA ASN A 118 -10.73 6.98 8.83
C ASN A 118 -10.72 5.46 8.70
N ILE A 119 -9.80 4.82 9.43
CA ILE A 119 -9.39 3.44 9.17
C ILE A 119 -10.09 2.48 10.11
N LEU A 120 -10.63 1.41 9.54
CA LEU A 120 -11.15 0.24 10.21
C LEU A 120 -10.26 -0.96 9.89
N ALA A 121 -9.75 -1.66 10.91
CA ALA A 121 -8.95 -2.88 10.74
C ALA A 121 -9.62 -4.07 11.44
N VAL A 122 -9.62 -5.25 10.80
CA VAL A 122 -10.36 -6.43 11.29
C VAL A 122 -9.41 -7.45 11.91
N TYR A 123 -9.77 -7.95 13.09
CA TYR A 123 -9.05 -9.00 13.82
C TYR A 123 -9.98 -10.09 14.35
N GLY A 124 -9.45 -11.05 15.11
CA GLY A 124 -10.19 -12.07 15.85
C GLY A 124 -10.32 -13.40 15.11
N ASP A 125 -11.35 -14.17 15.45
CA ASP A 125 -11.51 -15.54 14.96
C ASP A 125 -11.56 -15.62 13.43
N GLY A 126 -10.72 -16.51 12.87
CA GLY A 126 -10.58 -16.66 11.42
C GLY A 126 -9.66 -15.62 10.75
N VAL A 127 -9.06 -14.71 11.51
CA VAL A 127 -7.99 -13.82 11.07
C VAL A 127 -6.67 -14.30 11.68
N ARG A 128 -5.61 -14.35 10.90
CA ARG A 128 -4.29 -14.76 11.40
C ARG A 128 -3.73 -13.67 12.32
N SER A 129 -3.53 -14.01 13.59
CA SER A 129 -3.06 -13.05 14.61
C SER A 129 -1.72 -12.40 14.28
N ASN A 130 -0.77 -13.17 13.71
CA ASN A 130 0.52 -12.61 13.29
C ASN A 130 0.35 -11.56 12.17
N SER A 131 -0.54 -11.81 11.22
CA SER A 131 -0.77 -10.89 10.10
C SER A 131 -1.47 -9.61 10.57
N TYR A 132 -2.46 -9.74 11.46
CA TYR A 132 -3.08 -8.59 12.10
C TYR A 132 -2.07 -7.82 12.99
N GLY A 133 -1.23 -8.52 13.75
CA GLY A 133 -0.20 -7.89 14.57
C GLY A 133 0.79 -7.04 13.76
N GLN A 134 1.06 -7.41 12.52
CA GLN A 134 1.88 -6.60 11.59
C GLN A 134 1.15 -5.33 11.15
N VAL A 135 -0.17 -5.40 10.91
CA VAL A 135 -1.01 -4.23 10.62
C VAL A 135 -1.07 -3.30 11.84
N TRP A 136 -1.33 -3.87 13.03
CA TRP A 136 -1.32 -3.12 14.28
C TRP A 136 0.02 -2.41 14.51
N HIS A 137 1.15 -3.15 14.38
CA HIS A 137 2.49 -2.60 14.55
C HIS A 137 2.78 -1.47 13.55
N TYR A 138 2.31 -1.60 12.31
CA TYR A 138 2.50 -0.57 11.31
C TYR A 138 1.79 0.74 11.71
N PHE A 139 0.55 0.66 12.15
CA PHE A 139 -0.20 1.86 12.57
C PHE A 139 0.35 2.48 13.86
N GLU A 140 0.63 1.66 14.86
CA GLU A 140 1.03 2.15 16.20
C GLU A 140 2.50 2.55 16.28
N ASN A 141 3.39 1.86 15.56
CA ASN A 141 4.83 2.01 15.74
C ASN A 141 5.59 2.51 14.50
N THR A 142 4.97 2.53 13.32
CA THR A 142 5.67 2.96 12.11
C THR A 142 5.18 4.33 11.65
N ILE A 143 3.88 4.51 11.47
CA ILE A 143 3.32 5.78 11.00
C ILE A 143 2.58 6.56 12.10
N GLU A 144 2.39 5.97 13.27
CA GLU A 144 1.70 6.56 14.43
C GLU A 144 0.34 7.18 14.05
N TYR A 145 -0.46 6.42 13.27
CA TYR A 145 -1.74 6.88 12.75
C TYR A 145 -2.92 6.16 13.42
N PRO A 146 -3.95 6.88 13.91
CA PRO A 146 -5.08 6.28 14.60
C PRO A 146 -5.91 5.40 13.69
N PHE A 147 -6.37 4.25 14.20
CA PHE A 147 -7.29 3.35 13.54
C PHE A 147 -8.23 2.69 14.55
N THR A 148 -9.37 2.22 14.08
CA THR A 148 -10.32 1.45 14.87
C THR A 148 -10.16 -0.03 14.59
N ALA A 149 -9.97 -0.83 15.63
CA ALA A 149 -9.90 -2.29 15.53
C ALA A 149 -11.23 -2.91 15.89
N ILE A 150 -11.75 -3.80 15.03
CA ILE A 150 -12.98 -4.56 15.28
C ILE A 150 -12.77 -6.05 15.09
N THR A 151 -13.54 -6.86 15.79
CA THR A 151 -13.56 -8.28 15.53
C THR A 151 -14.26 -8.59 14.21
N LYS A 152 -13.87 -9.69 13.58
CA LYS A 152 -14.52 -10.15 12.34
C LYS A 152 -16.03 -10.33 12.49
N SER A 153 -16.50 -10.73 13.68
CA SER A 153 -17.94 -10.87 13.95
C SER A 153 -18.69 -9.53 13.95
N GLN A 154 -18.02 -8.44 14.31
CA GLN A 154 -18.62 -7.11 14.30
C GLN A 154 -18.70 -6.50 12.90
N LEU A 155 -17.90 -7.00 11.94
CA LEU A 155 -17.83 -6.43 10.58
C LEU A 155 -19.20 -6.42 9.88
N SER A 156 -20.05 -7.41 10.12
CA SER A 156 -21.39 -7.48 9.50
C SER A 156 -22.40 -6.47 10.10
N SER A 157 -22.18 -6.04 11.35
CA SER A 157 -23.12 -5.19 12.09
C SER A 157 -22.70 -3.73 12.20
N ILE A 158 -21.39 -3.44 12.07
CA ILE A 158 -20.86 -2.08 12.23
C ILE A 158 -21.41 -1.14 11.15
N ASP A 159 -21.67 0.10 11.54
CA ASP A 159 -21.91 1.17 10.56
C ASP A 159 -20.59 1.60 9.93
N LEU A 160 -20.48 1.45 8.60
CA LEU A 160 -19.29 1.83 7.85
C LEU A 160 -19.29 3.29 7.41
N SER A 161 -20.35 4.07 7.68
CA SER A 161 -20.46 5.46 7.23
C SER A 161 -19.41 6.39 7.87
N ASP A 162 -18.93 6.04 9.07
CA ASP A 162 -17.88 6.80 9.77
C ASP A 162 -16.47 6.48 9.26
N TYR A 163 -16.33 5.47 8.40
CA TYR A 163 -15.05 4.98 7.91
C TYR A 163 -14.97 5.13 6.39
N ASN A 164 -13.79 5.47 5.90
CA ASN A 164 -13.52 5.53 4.46
C ASN A 164 -12.45 4.51 4.01
N THR A 165 -11.83 3.81 4.95
CA THR A 165 -10.79 2.81 4.65
C THR A 165 -10.99 1.56 5.52
N LEU A 166 -11.13 0.39 4.88
CA LEU A 166 -11.22 -0.92 5.53
C LEU A 166 -9.98 -1.75 5.20
N VAL A 167 -9.26 -2.19 6.21
CA VAL A 167 -8.07 -3.05 6.08
C VAL A 167 -8.40 -4.47 6.55
N ILE A 168 -8.25 -5.43 5.65
CA ILE A 168 -8.39 -6.87 5.94
C ILE A 168 -7.08 -7.59 5.61
N THR A 169 -6.64 -8.45 6.51
CA THR A 169 -5.38 -9.18 6.37
C THR A 169 -5.63 -10.69 6.33
N ASP A 170 -4.55 -11.50 6.28
CA ASP A 170 -4.68 -12.95 6.17
C ASP A 170 -5.80 -13.52 7.03
N GLY A 171 -6.78 -14.11 6.39
CA GLY A 171 -7.98 -14.64 7.02
C GLY A 171 -9.04 -15.04 5.99
N SER A 172 -10.21 -15.43 6.48
CA SER A 172 -11.39 -15.70 5.66
C SER A 172 -12.52 -14.78 6.08
N TYR A 173 -13.06 -14.03 5.14
CA TYR A 173 -14.06 -12.98 5.37
C TYR A 173 -15.34 -13.29 4.58
N ASN A 174 -16.46 -12.83 5.11
CA ASN A 174 -17.70 -12.73 4.34
C ASN A 174 -17.81 -11.28 3.84
N ILE A 175 -17.55 -11.09 2.57
CA ILE A 175 -17.67 -9.78 1.89
C ILE A 175 -19.06 -9.77 1.25
N ASP A 176 -20.01 -9.21 1.97
CA ASP A 176 -21.41 -9.14 1.58
C ASP A 176 -21.72 -7.87 0.73
N SER A 177 -22.96 -7.75 0.29
CA SER A 177 -23.41 -6.60 -0.51
C SER A 177 -23.25 -5.26 0.22
N LYS A 178 -23.36 -5.23 1.56
CA LYS A 178 -23.17 -4.02 2.36
C LYS A 178 -21.76 -3.45 2.19
N ILE A 179 -20.73 -4.31 2.24
CA ILE A 179 -19.34 -3.90 2.05
C ILE A 179 -19.11 -3.48 0.59
N ILE A 180 -19.66 -4.23 -0.37
CA ILE A 180 -19.55 -3.90 -1.80
C ILE A 180 -20.20 -2.54 -2.10
N ASP A 181 -21.38 -2.29 -1.55
CA ASP A 181 -22.07 -1.02 -1.75
C ASP A 181 -21.39 0.16 -1.04
N TRP A 182 -20.77 -0.09 0.12
CA TRP A 182 -19.92 0.88 0.79
C TRP A 182 -18.68 1.25 -0.06
N ILE A 183 -18.03 0.24 -0.68
CA ILE A 183 -16.93 0.53 -1.62
C ILE A 183 -17.45 1.36 -2.79
N ARG A 184 -18.58 0.97 -3.42
CA ARG A 184 -19.17 1.70 -4.54
C ARG A 184 -19.51 3.16 -4.20
N ALA A 185 -19.81 3.44 -2.95
CA ALA A 185 -20.12 4.79 -2.45
C ALA A 185 -18.87 5.63 -2.14
N GLY A 186 -17.65 5.10 -2.34
CA GLY A 186 -16.40 5.83 -2.13
C GLY A 186 -15.47 5.22 -1.08
N GLY A 187 -15.83 4.07 -0.49
CA GLY A 187 -14.97 3.36 0.47
C GLY A 187 -13.74 2.73 -0.21
N LYS A 188 -12.65 2.65 0.54
CA LYS A 188 -11.39 2.02 0.12
C LYS A 188 -11.21 0.69 0.86
N LEU A 189 -11.12 -0.41 0.14
CA LEU A 189 -10.79 -1.72 0.70
C LEU A 189 -9.32 -2.06 0.43
N VAL A 190 -8.53 -2.29 1.48
CA VAL A 190 -7.16 -2.79 1.39
C VAL A 190 -7.13 -4.25 1.82
N ALA A 191 -6.90 -5.17 0.89
CA ALA A 191 -6.89 -6.61 1.12
C ALA A 191 -5.46 -7.16 1.03
N ILE A 192 -5.01 -7.83 2.11
CA ILE A 192 -3.64 -8.30 2.26
C ILE A 192 -3.61 -9.83 2.34
N GLY A 193 -2.74 -10.46 1.55
CA GLY A 193 -2.46 -11.89 1.62
C GLY A 193 -3.66 -12.75 1.29
N SER A 194 -3.97 -13.72 2.14
CA SER A 194 -5.08 -14.66 1.89
C SER A 194 -6.48 -14.04 1.98
N ALA A 195 -6.63 -12.81 2.50
CA ALA A 195 -7.89 -12.07 2.47
C ALA A 195 -8.41 -11.91 1.04
N ASN A 196 -7.52 -11.78 0.06
CA ASN A 196 -7.88 -11.68 -1.37
C ASN A 196 -8.72 -12.86 -1.87
N SER A 197 -8.58 -14.04 -1.28
CA SER A 197 -9.41 -15.20 -1.66
C SER A 197 -10.86 -15.11 -1.19
N SER A 198 -11.18 -14.16 -0.32
CA SER A 198 -12.55 -13.85 0.11
C SER A 198 -13.28 -12.92 -0.87
N LEU A 199 -12.55 -12.29 -1.80
CA LEU A 199 -13.08 -11.37 -2.80
C LEU A 199 -13.54 -12.15 -4.05
N SER A 200 -14.54 -13.04 -3.87
CA SER A 200 -15.02 -13.97 -4.88
C SER A 200 -16.29 -13.51 -5.62
N ASP A 201 -16.91 -12.40 -5.19
CA ASP A 201 -18.05 -11.82 -5.89
C ASP A 201 -17.65 -11.31 -7.28
N SER A 202 -18.58 -11.32 -8.23
CA SER A 202 -18.36 -10.85 -9.61
C SER A 202 -17.97 -9.37 -9.71
N ALA A 203 -18.23 -8.58 -8.66
CA ALA A 203 -17.76 -7.20 -8.57
C ALA A 203 -16.24 -7.09 -8.54
N PHE A 204 -15.54 -8.09 -7.98
CA PHE A 204 -14.09 -8.12 -7.90
C PHE A 204 -13.50 -8.80 -9.15
N LYS A 205 -12.52 -8.16 -9.75
CA LYS A 205 -11.92 -8.62 -11.02
C LYS A 205 -10.65 -9.44 -10.83
N LEU A 206 -10.22 -9.62 -9.60
CA LEU A 206 -9.04 -10.41 -9.26
C LEU A 206 -9.32 -11.91 -9.49
N LYS A 207 -8.72 -12.49 -10.52
CA LYS A 207 -8.91 -13.90 -10.90
C LYS A 207 -7.75 -14.74 -10.40
N ARG A 208 -8.05 -15.79 -9.63
CA ARG A 208 -7.02 -16.72 -9.19
C ARG A 208 -6.48 -17.48 -10.39
N LYS A 209 -5.14 -17.54 -10.51
CA LYS A 209 -4.49 -18.31 -11.55
C LYS A 209 -4.76 -19.79 -11.33
N GLU A 210 -5.52 -20.40 -12.25
CA GLU A 210 -5.73 -21.83 -12.20
C GLU A 210 -4.43 -22.54 -12.57
N THR A 211 -4.05 -23.51 -11.76
CA THR A 211 -3.08 -24.50 -12.19
C THR A 211 -3.73 -25.26 -13.34
N ALA A 212 -3.07 -25.28 -14.51
CA ALA A 212 -3.49 -26.17 -15.58
C ALA A 212 -3.85 -27.51 -14.93
N LYS A 213 -5.12 -27.89 -15.00
CA LYS A 213 -5.56 -29.21 -14.54
C LYS A 213 -4.60 -30.15 -15.20
N SER A 214 -3.74 -30.84 -14.40
CA SER A 214 -3.00 -31.96 -14.94
C SER A 214 -4.02 -32.70 -15.79
N SER A 215 -3.78 -32.75 -17.10
CA SER A 215 -4.64 -33.51 -18.00
C SER A 215 -4.76 -34.87 -17.34
N THR A 216 -5.90 -35.08 -16.68
CA THR A 216 -6.21 -36.35 -16.05
C THR A 216 -6.34 -37.28 -17.23
N GLY A 217 -5.23 -37.92 -17.57
CA GLY A 217 -5.25 -39.01 -18.51
C GLY A 217 -6.38 -39.93 -18.06
N SER A 218 -7.15 -40.41 -18.99
CA SER A 218 -8.26 -41.33 -18.75
C SER A 218 -7.80 -42.63 -18.05
N ASP A 219 -6.50 -42.80 -17.88
CA ASP A 219 -5.90 -43.94 -17.19
C ASP A 219 -5.96 -43.82 -15.69
N LEU A 220 -6.61 -44.77 -15.03
CA LEU A 220 -6.74 -44.90 -13.59
C LEU A 220 -5.38 -44.78 -12.87
N LYS A 221 -4.31 -45.36 -13.46
CA LYS A 221 -2.95 -45.33 -12.90
C LYS A 221 -2.38 -43.92 -12.75
N SER A 222 -2.72 -42.99 -13.69
CA SER A 222 -2.26 -41.60 -13.60
C SER A 222 -2.94 -40.81 -12.49
N ARG A 223 -4.08 -41.30 -11.99
CA ARG A 223 -4.86 -40.67 -10.90
C ARG A 223 -4.45 -41.16 -9.50
N VAL A 224 -3.77 -42.29 -9.41
CA VAL A 224 -3.33 -42.87 -8.14
C VAL A 224 -1.99 -42.23 -7.71
N LYS A 225 -2.02 -41.54 -6.58
CA LYS A 225 -0.81 -41.00 -5.95
C LYS A 225 -0.05 -42.13 -5.25
N LYS A 226 1.21 -42.29 -5.57
CA LYS A 226 2.09 -43.22 -4.85
C LYS A 226 2.54 -42.56 -3.53
N TYR A 227 2.51 -43.30 -2.44
CA TYR A 227 2.96 -42.80 -1.13
C TYR A 227 4.43 -42.35 -1.17
N GLY A 228 5.31 -43.07 -1.86
CA GLY A 228 6.72 -42.71 -2.03
C GLY A 228 6.99 -41.41 -2.77
N ASP A 229 6.00 -40.87 -3.49
CA ASP A 229 6.13 -39.60 -4.23
C ASP A 229 5.67 -38.38 -3.37
N GLN A 230 5.25 -38.59 -2.12
CA GLN A 230 4.68 -37.55 -1.28
C GLN A 230 5.66 -36.41 -1.01
N GLU A 231 6.88 -36.75 -0.58
CA GLU A 231 7.93 -35.76 -0.28
C GLU A 231 8.36 -35.00 -1.54
N SER A 232 8.62 -35.69 -2.62
CA SER A 232 8.96 -35.09 -3.91
C SER A 232 7.84 -34.17 -4.43
N SER A 233 6.59 -34.59 -4.27
CA SER A 233 5.43 -33.76 -4.62
C SER A 233 5.34 -32.52 -3.76
N TYR A 234 5.57 -32.60 -2.45
CA TYR A 234 5.59 -31.47 -1.55
C TYR A 234 6.69 -30.47 -1.93
N ILE A 235 7.93 -30.95 -2.05
CA ILE A 235 9.10 -30.12 -2.40
C ILE A 235 8.88 -29.38 -3.73
N THR A 236 8.41 -30.08 -4.77
CA THR A 236 8.21 -29.47 -6.10
C THR A 236 7.08 -28.44 -6.15
N ASN A 237 6.11 -28.50 -5.24
CA ASN A 237 4.95 -27.60 -5.19
C ASN A 237 5.04 -26.51 -4.13
N SER A 238 6.11 -26.44 -3.33
CA SER A 238 6.21 -25.51 -2.21
C SER A 238 7.18 -24.35 -2.46
N THR A 239 6.94 -23.25 -1.76
CA THR A 239 7.89 -22.18 -1.51
C THR A 239 7.70 -21.74 -0.07
N PRO A 240 8.62 -22.11 0.85
CA PRO A 240 8.51 -21.73 2.27
C PRO A 240 8.88 -20.28 2.54
N GLY A 241 9.49 -19.63 1.56
CA GLY A 241 9.91 -18.24 1.60
C GLY A 241 10.93 -17.98 0.49
N ALA A 242 10.52 -17.22 -0.52
CA ALA A 242 11.41 -16.78 -1.59
C ALA A 242 11.11 -15.33 -1.94
N ILE A 243 12.15 -14.59 -2.28
CA ILE A 243 12.07 -13.20 -2.69
C ILE A 243 11.96 -13.16 -4.20
N PHE A 244 11.01 -12.41 -4.72
CA PHE A 244 10.82 -12.19 -6.14
C PHE A 244 10.94 -10.70 -6.45
N GLY A 245 11.75 -10.36 -7.47
CA GLY A 245 11.73 -9.03 -8.06
C GLY A 245 10.45 -8.86 -8.88
N LEU A 246 9.79 -7.72 -8.69
CA LEU A 246 8.60 -7.33 -9.44
C LEU A 246 8.96 -6.27 -10.47
N THR A 247 8.27 -6.30 -11.58
CA THR A 247 8.16 -5.14 -12.49
C THR A 247 7.07 -4.23 -11.96
N ILE A 248 7.36 -2.92 -11.83
CA ILE A 248 6.48 -1.93 -11.21
C ILE A 248 6.05 -0.89 -12.24
N ASP A 249 4.78 -0.51 -12.21
CA ASP A 249 4.28 0.69 -12.87
C ASP A 249 4.46 1.90 -11.92
N GLU A 250 5.57 2.61 -12.09
CA GLU A 250 5.94 3.79 -11.28
C GLU A 250 4.98 4.99 -11.46
N THR A 251 4.15 4.95 -12.51
CA THR A 251 3.20 6.04 -12.79
C THR A 251 1.94 5.95 -11.95
N HIS A 252 1.67 4.79 -11.37
CA HIS A 252 0.50 4.56 -10.54
C HIS A 252 0.71 5.07 -9.10
N PRO A 253 -0.29 5.73 -8.48
CA PRO A 253 -0.17 6.27 -7.11
C PRO A 253 0.28 5.26 -6.05
N LEU A 254 -0.09 3.99 -6.17
CA LEU A 254 0.37 2.94 -5.27
C LEU A 254 1.90 2.75 -5.29
N ALA A 255 2.58 3.14 -6.37
CA ALA A 255 4.02 3.00 -6.55
C ALA A 255 4.81 4.30 -6.39
N TYR A 256 4.19 5.43 -6.05
CA TYR A 256 4.92 6.68 -5.86
C TYR A 256 6.01 6.55 -4.81
N GLY A 257 7.20 7.07 -5.15
CA GLY A 257 8.39 7.00 -4.30
C GLY A 257 9.03 5.62 -4.17
N ILE A 258 8.53 4.62 -4.89
CA ILE A 258 9.19 3.32 -5.09
C ILE A 258 10.02 3.43 -6.37
N ASP A 259 11.26 2.96 -6.31
CA ASP A 259 12.11 2.84 -7.50
C ASP A 259 11.54 1.78 -8.47
N ASP A 260 12.12 1.67 -9.65
CA ASP A 260 11.74 0.74 -10.73
C ASP A 260 11.68 -0.75 -10.31
N SER A 261 12.15 -1.08 -9.12
CA SER A 261 12.19 -2.43 -8.59
C SER A 261 11.67 -2.52 -7.16
N TYR A 262 10.74 -3.44 -6.95
CA TYR A 262 10.29 -3.85 -5.64
C TYR A 262 10.49 -5.35 -5.46
N PHE A 263 10.86 -5.77 -4.27
CA PHE A 263 11.05 -7.17 -3.93
C PHE A 263 9.96 -7.65 -3.00
N SER A 264 9.21 -8.68 -3.41
CA SER A 264 8.16 -9.29 -2.60
C SER A 264 8.59 -10.63 -2.02
N ILE A 265 8.16 -10.91 -0.78
CA ILE A 265 8.35 -12.22 -0.14
C ILE A 265 7.12 -13.09 -0.37
N LYS A 266 7.31 -14.19 -1.11
CA LYS A 266 6.30 -15.23 -1.27
C LYS A 266 6.54 -16.39 -0.31
N THR A 267 5.54 -16.62 0.55
CA THR A 267 5.53 -17.73 1.52
C THR A 267 4.58 -18.85 1.12
N ASN A 268 3.90 -18.72 -0.01
CA ASN A 268 2.96 -19.69 -0.56
C ASN A 268 2.91 -19.58 -2.09
N THR A 269 2.18 -20.48 -2.74
CA THR A 269 2.06 -20.55 -4.20
C THR A 269 0.76 -19.94 -4.74
N THR A 270 0.03 -19.19 -3.91
CA THR A 270 -1.17 -18.47 -4.36
C THR A 270 -0.75 -17.39 -5.35
N SER A 271 -1.37 -17.39 -6.50
CA SER A 271 -1.10 -16.45 -7.58
C SER A 271 -2.38 -16.08 -8.30
N TYR A 272 -2.40 -14.87 -8.85
CA TYR A 272 -3.53 -14.32 -9.57
C TYR A 272 -3.09 -13.88 -10.96
N GLU A 273 -4.02 -13.89 -11.90
CA GLU A 273 -3.77 -13.54 -13.29
C GLU A 273 -3.51 -12.04 -13.42
N VAL A 274 -2.60 -11.68 -14.31
CA VAL A 274 -2.51 -10.32 -14.84
C VAL A 274 -3.74 -10.13 -15.73
N SER A 275 -4.52 -9.08 -15.51
CA SER A 275 -5.81 -8.88 -16.16
C SER A 275 -5.98 -7.44 -16.61
N ASP A 276 -6.58 -7.24 -17.79
CA ASP A 276 -6.94 -5.91 -18.31
C ASP A 276 -8.07 -5.24 -17.49
N ASP A 277 -8.76 -6.00 -16.65
CA ASP A 277 -9.81 -5.52 -15.75
C ASP A 277 -9.25 -4.82 -14.49
N LEU A 278 -7.92 -4.85 -14.28
CA LEU A 278 -7.20 -4.31 -13.11
C LEU A 278 -6.07 -3.37 -13.54
N TRP A 279 -5.72 -2.43 -12.67
CA TRP A 279 -4.40 -1.80 -12.72
C TRP A 279 -3.39 -2.76 -12.07
N ASN A 280 -2.55 -3.39 -12.90
CA ASN A 280 -1.52 -4.33 -12.45
C ASN A 280 -0.25 -3.55 -12.08
N VAL A 281 -0.24 -2.97 -10.89
CA VAL A 281 0.82 -2.05 -10.43
C VAL A 281 2.16 -2.76 -10.23
N GLY A 282 2.12 -4.02 -9.80
CA GLY A 282 3.33 -4.82 -9.62
C GLY A 282 3.09 -6.28 -9.93
N TYR A 283 3.93 -6.87 -10.77
CA TYR A 283 3.77 -8.25 -11.20
C TYR A 283 5.11 -8.98 -11.31
N ILE A 284 5.03 -10.30 -11.20
CA ILE A 284 6.15 -11.22 -11.40
C ILE A 284 6.20 -11.60 -12.88
N ASP A 285 7.32 -11.36 -13.53
CA ASP A 285 7.55 -11.72 -14.94
C ASP A 285 7.53 -13.22 -15.20
N GLU A 286 7.59 -13.60 -16.49
CA GLU A 286 7.74 -15.01 -16.94
C GLU A 286 9.07 -15.61 -16.46
N ALA A 287 10.14 -14.82 -16.44
CA ALA A 287 11.48 -15.20 -15.99
C ALA A 287 12.01 -14.25 -14.91
N PRO A 288 11.38 -14.21 -13.74
CA PRO A 288 11.70 -13.22 -12.71
C PRO A 288 13.04 -13.50 -12.04
N LEU A 289 13.67 -12.43 -11.55
CA LEU A 289 14.71 -12.55 -10.53
C LEU A 289 14.08 -13.15 -9.28
N SER A 290 14.65 -14.25 -8.77
CA SER A 290 14.17 -14.86 -7.54
C SER A 290 15.32 -15.38 -6.69
N MET A 291 15.20 -15.20 -5.38
CA MET A 291 16.18 -15.67 -4.37
C MET A 291 15.45 -16.52 -3.33
N GLY A 292 16.09 -17.61 -2.92
CA GLY A 292 15.50 -18.58 -2.00
C GLY A 292 14.95 -19.82 -2.72
N PHE A 293 14.32 -20.71 -1.95
CA PHE A 293 13.82 -21.97 -2.48
C PHE A 293 12.43 -21.83 -3.10
N VAL A 294 12.32 -22.24 -4.38
CA VAL A 294 11.04 -22.33 -5.10
C VAL A 294 10.99 -23.66 -5.84
N GLY A 295 10.06 -24.52 -5.50
CA GLY A 295 9.85 -25.79 -6.20
C GLY A 295 9.49 -25.57 -7.67
N VAL A 296 9.91 -26.47 -8.56
CA VAL A 296 9.74 -26.33 -10.02
C VAL A 296 8.27 -26.10 -10.42
N LYS A 297 7.35 -26.83 -9.78
CA LYS A 297 5.91 -26.66 -10.03
C LYS A 297 5.36 -25.39 -9.39
N ALA A 298 5.89 -25.00 -8.23
CA ALA A 298 5.58 -23.74 -7.58
C ALA A 298 5.98 -22.56 -8.47
N LYS A 299 7.20 -22.57 -9.03
CA LYS A 299 7.70 -21.52 -9.92
C LYS A 299 6.78 -21.31 -11.13
N LYS A 300 6.30 -22.38 -11.77
CA LYS A 300 5.37 -22.30 -12.89
C LYS A 300 4.03 -21.64 -12.54
N LYS A 301 3.58 -21.75 -11.28
CA LYS A 301 2.36 -21.11 -10.82
C LYS A 301 2.57 -19.61 -10.53
N ILE A 302 3.73 -19.29 -9.95
CA ILE A 302 4.06 -17.95 -9.46
C ILE A 302 4.45 -17.02 -10.63
N ASN A 303 5.24 -17.51 -11.60
CA ASN A 303 5.66 -16.68 -12.74
C ASN A 303 4.45 -16.13 -13.51
N ALA A 304 4.61 -14.97 -14.13
CA ALA A 304 3.56 -14.26 -14.86
C ALA A 304 2.29 -14.07 -13.99
N SER A 305 2.42 -13.49 -12.82
CA SER A 305 1.31 -13.27 -11.92
C SER A 305 1.36 -11.88 -11.28
N VAL A 306 0.19 -11.28 -11.01
CA VAL A 306 0.08 -10.01 -10.31
C VAL A 306 0.36 -10.19 -8.82
N VAL A 307 0.99 -9.19 -8.21
CA VAL A 307 1.27 -9.12 -6.77
C VAL A 307 0.68 -7.87 -6.14
N LEU A 308 0.70 -6.76 -6.87
CA LEU A 308 0.13 -5.47 -6.47
C LEU A 308 -0.86 -5.04 -7.54
N ALA A 309 -2.11 -4.83 -7.17
CA ALA A 309 -3.11 -4.33 -8.10
C ALA A 309 -4.10 -3.39 -7.43
N THR A 310 -4.76 -2.57 -8.24
CA THR A 310 -5.91 -1.78 -7.80
C THR A 310 -7.08 -1.95 -8.75
N GLN A 311 -8.27 -1.71 -8.24
CA GLN A 311 -9.51 -1.73 -8.99
C GLN A 311 -10.43 -0.62 -8.52
N SER A 312 -10.93 0.19 -9.45
CA SER A 312 -12.03 1.11 -9.16
C SER A 312 -13.35 0.34 -9.12
N LEU A 313 -14.15 0.56 -8.09
CA LEU A 313 -15.47 -0.04 -7.93
C LEU A 313 -16.48 1.05 -7.55
N GLY A 314 -17.21 1.56 -8.53
CA GLY A 314 -18.05 2.75 -8.36
C GLY A 314 -17.19 3.99 -8.13
N GLN A 315 -17.39 4.67 -7.00
CA GLN A 315 -16.58 5.81 -6.58
C GLN A 315 -15.41 5.42 -5.67
N GLY A 316 -15.32 4.15 -5.25
CA GLY A 316 -14.32 3.67 -4.33
C GLY A 316 -13.26 2.80 -4.99
N GLN A 317 -12.33 2.33 -4.16
CA GLN A 317 -11.14 1.61 -4.60
C GLN A 317 -10.95 0.30 -3.84
N VAL A 318 -10.41 -0.69 -4.53
CA VAL A 318 -9.91 -1.92 -3.93
C VAL A 318 -8.41 -2.03 -4.21
N VAL A 319 -7.61 -2.17 -3.16
CA VAL A 319 -6.17 -2.38 -3.26
C VAL A 319 -5.87 -3.83 -2.88
N TYR A 320 -5.22 -4.55 -3.79
CA TYR A 320 -4.87 -5.95 -3.64
C TYR A 320 -3.36 -6.09 -3.37
N PHE A 321 -3.00 -6.49 -2.17
CA PHE A 321 -1.66 -6.98 -1.83
C PHE A 321 -1.70 -8.50 -1.79
N ILE A 322 -1.21 -9.18 -2.82
CA ILE A 322 -1.26 -10.64 -2.90
C ILE A 322 -0.30 -11.27 -1.90
N ASP A 323 0.87 -10.69 -1.74
CA ASP A 323 1.79 -11.00 -0.66
C ASP A 323 1.66 -9.95 0.45
N ASN A 324 2.06 -10.29 1.66
CA ASN A 324 1.94 -9.37 2.79
C ASN A 324 3.07 -8.31 2.75
N PRO A 325 2.77 -7.02 2.48
CA PRO A 325 3.77 -5.96 2.41
C PRO A 325 4.36 -5.62 3.79
N LEU A 326 3.67 -5.98 4.87
CA LEU A 326 4.08 -5.72 6.25
C LEU A 326 4.81 -6.91 6.88
N TYR A 327 5.31 -7.85 6.06
CA TYR A 327 5.86 -9.12 6.53
C TYR A 327 6.86 -8.95 7.67
N ARG A 328 6.53 -9.53 8.83
CA ARG A 328 7.30 -9.50 10.08
C ARG A 328 7.74 -8.10 10.54
N SER A 329 7.07 -7.07 10.07
CA SER A 329 7.32 -5.65 10.41
C SER A 329 8.75 -5.14 10.11
N PHE A 330 9.51 -5.81 9.24
CA PHE A 330 10.85 -5.36 8.84
C PHE A 330 10.98 -4.99 7.35
N TRP A 331 9.94 -5.21 6.54
CA TRP A 331 9.95 -4.96 5.09
C TRP A 331 9.59 -3.51 4.79
N ASP A 332 10.57 -2.60 4.89
CA ASP A 332 10.31 -1.16 4.88
C ASP A 332 9.72 -0.64 3.56
N SER A 333 10.20 -1.15 2.41
CA SER A 333 9.58 -0.80 1.12
C SER A 333 8.12 -1.27 1.00
N GLY A 334 7.77 -2.39 1.63
CA GLY A 334 6.39 -2.86 1.72
C GLY A 334 5.52 -2.00 2.64
N LYS A 335 6.06 -1.56 3.78
CA LYS A 335 5.37 -0.58 4.64
C LYS A 335 5.11 0.73 3.90
N PHE A 336 6.05 1.14 3.04
CA PHE A 336 5.87 2.35 2.24
C PHE A 336 4.79 2.18 1.17
N LEU A 337 4.70 1.02 0.51
CA LEU A 337 3.56 0.68 -0.36
C LEU A 337 2.22 0.71 0.40
N MET A 338 2.19 0.25 1.65
CA MET A 338 0.99 0.37 2.50
C MET A 338 0.64 1.84 2.76
N SER A 339 1.63 2.71 2.96
CA SER A 339 1.41 4.15 3.09
C SER A 339 0.80 4.74 1.80
N ASN A 340 1.30 4.33 0.63
CA ASN A 340 0.71 4.73 -0.66
C ASN A 340 -0.74 4.28 -0.80
N ALA A 341 -1.04 3.03 -0.41
CA ALA A 341 -2.41 2.51 -0.44
C ALA A 341 -3.38 3.33 0.44
N LEU A 342 -2.89 3.82 1.57
CA LEU A 342 -3.70 4.61 2.50
C LEU A 342 -3.90 6.05 2.02
N PHE A 343 -2.83 6.72 1.58
CA PHE A 343 -2.80 8.17 1.40
C PHE A 343 -2.82 8.63 -0.07
N MET A 344 -2.36 7.80 -1.04
CA MET A 344 -2.20 8.22 -2.43
C MET A 344 -3.22 7.59 -3.39
N VAL A 345 -3.74 6.41 -3.06
CA VAL A 345 -4.76 5.74 -3.89
C VAL A 345 -6.14 6.27 -3.48
N GLU A 346 -6.84 6.96 -4.39
CA GLU A 346 -8.18 7.54 -4.20
C GLU A 346 -9.16 7.06 -5.27
#